data_3cea687d5370d9f28574801340d78b6a
#
_entry.id   3cea687d5370d9f28574801340d78b6a
#
_cell.length_a   1.000
_cell.length_b   1.000
_cell.length_c   1.000
_cell.angle_alpha   90.00
_cell.angle_beta   90.00
_cell.angle_gamma   90.00
#
_symmetry.space_group_name_H-M   'P 1'
#
loop_
_entity.id
_entity.type
_entity.pdbx_description
1 polymer ?
#
loop_
_entity_poly.entity_id
_entity_poly.type
_entity_poly.pdbx_seq_one_letter_code
_entity_poly.pdbx_strand_id
1 'polypeptide(L)'
;IYAMKTHLFLGMDNLSKMGKRLKINTPIKENASSALGTTEINMIDYSNAFITLANEGEHVTPHIIEKITDNNDRILYEFKYQNEKVLNKKYVYILNNLLTETYDYKMIGYTSPTLMSISNDLDSKYAVKSGSTETDYWTIGYNKNYLMMVWAGNDDNDKVKARDSKITKKIWSKTITKIKTNKKEWYEIPKGITASSINPLTGEYKENGIVCFYEKGTEPNYIDKYSN
;
A
#
# COMPACT_ATOMS: atom_id res chain seq x y z
N ILE A 1 -5.36 8.02 16.69
CA ILE A 1 -6.08 9.32 16.73
C ILE A 1 -6.10 9.99 15.35
N TYR A 2 -4.95 10.14 14.65
CA TYR A 2 -4.87 10.84 13.37
C TYR A 2 -5.76 10.19 12.28
N ALA A 3 -5.63 8.88 12.04
CA ALA A 3 -6.42 8.16 11.04
C ALA A 3 -7.94 8.31 11.27
N MET A 4 -8.38 8.23 12.54
CA MET A 4 -9.80 8.44 12.87
C MET A 4 -10.25 9.87 12.58
N LYS A 5 -9.44 10.89 12.93
CA LYS A 5 -9.78 12.29 12.64
C LYS A 5 -9.88 12.54 11.14
N THR A 6 -8.94 12.00 10.36
CA THR A 6 -8.97 12.10 8.89
C THR A 6 -10.21 11.41 8.32
N HIS A 7 -10.56 10.22 8.83
CA HIS A 7 -11.75 9.49 8.40
C HIS A 7 -13.03 10.27 8.67
N LEU A 8 -13.17 10.84 9.89
CA LEU A 8 -14.31 11.68 10.24
C LEU A 8 -14.39 12.95 9.38
N PHE A 9 -13.24 13.58 9.10
CA PHE A 9 -13.17 14.76 8.23
C PHE A 9 -13.59 14.46 6.79
N LEU A 10 -13.20 13.32 6.27
CA LEU A 10 -13.56 12.87 4.91
C LEU A 10 -15.02 12.39 4.79
N GLY A 11 -15.66 12.03 5.91
CA GLY A 11 -16.98 11.38 5.94
C GLY A 11 -16.85 9.85 6.06
N MET A 12 -17.57 9.27 7.02
CA MET A 12 -17.47 7.85 7.38
C MET A 12 -17.87 6.89 6.26
N ASP A 13 -18.74 7.30 5.36
CA ASP A 13 -19.20 6.53 4.21
C ASP A 13 -18.16 6.44 3.07
N ASN A 14 -17.19 7.36 3.03
CA ASN A 14 -16.21 7.38 1.95
C ASN A 14 -15.24 6.20 1.97
N LEU A 15 -14.97 5.61 3.13
CA LEU A 15 -14.16 4.39 3.22
C LEU A 15 -14.90 3.20 2.58
N SER A 16 -16.19 3.03 2.87
CA SER A 16 -17.00 1.96 2.29
C SER A 16 -17.19 2.14 0.77
N LYS A 17 -17.41 3.38 0.32
CA LYS A 17 -17.48 3.72 -1.11
C LYS A 17 -16.15 3.44 -1.82
N MET A 18 -15.02 3.79 -1.20
CA MET A 18 -13.70 3.51 -1.76
C MET A 18 -13.43 2.00 -1.81
N GLY A 19 -13.78 1.25 -0.78
CA GLY A 19 -13.68 -0.21 -0.77
C GLY A 19 -14.43 -0.84 -1.96
N LYS A 20 -15.67 -0.44 -2.19
CA LYS A 20 -16.46 -0.89 -3.36
C LYS A 20 -15.80 -0.53 -4.69
N ARG A 21 -15.27 0.70 -4.82
CA ARG A 21 -14.50 1.12 -6.00
C ARG A 21 -13.29 0.22 -6.25
N LEU A 22 -12.60 -0.15 -5.19
CA LEU A 22 -11.44 -1.04 -5.22
C LEU A 22 -11.81 -2.53 -5.33
N LYS A 23 -13.10 -2.83 -5.63
CA LYS A 23 -13.62 -4.20 -5.79
C LYS A 23 -13.51 -5.06 -4.54
N ILE A 24 -13.52 -4.44 -3.36
CA ILE A 24 -13.68 -5.15 -2.10
C ILE A 24 -15.18 -5.44 -1.93
N ASN A 25 -15.55 -6.72 -1.93
CA ASN A 25 -16.93 -7.15 -1.79
C ASN A 25 -17.37 -7.24 -0.32
N THR A 26 -16.41 -7.44 0.58
CA THR A 26 -16.67 -7.45 2.02
C THR A 26 -17.26 -6.12 2.48
N PRO A 27 -18.43 -6.10 3.14
CA PRO A 27 -19.04 -4.87 3.62
C PRO A 27 -18.17 -4.17 4.67
N ILE A 28 -17.76 -2.94 4.39
CA ILE A 28 -17.02 -2.11 5.33
C ILE A 28 -18.01 -1.29 6.14
N LYS A 29 -17.95 -1.39 7.47
CA LYS A 29 -18.82 -0.65 8.37
C LYS A 29 -18.53 0.85 8.34
N GLU A 30 -19.57 1.66 8.32
CA GLU A 30 -19.49 3.14 8.30
C GLU A 30 -19.43 3.70 9.72
N ASN A 31 -18.33 3.40 10.42
CA ASN A 31 -18.07 3.89 11.77
C ASN A 31 -16.64 4.36 11.94
N ALA A 32 -16.36 5.12 13.00
CA ALA A 32 -15.07 5.75 13.23
C ALA A 32 -13.90 4.76 13.34
N SER A 33 -14.14 3.54 13.86
CA SER A 33 -13.10 2.53 14.05
C SER A 33 -12.68 1.82 12.74
N SER A 34 -13.50 1.89 11.69
CA SER A 34 -13.18 1.27 10.39
C SER A 34 -11.87 1.78 9.80
N ALA A 35 -11.51 3.04 10.07
CA ALA A 35 -10.21 3.60 9.67
C ALA A 35 -9.00 2.95 10.37
N LEU A 36 -9.23 2.20 11.43
CA LEU A 36 -8.19 1.45 12.15
C LEU A 36 -8.06 0.01 11.65
N GLY A 37 -8.87 -0.39 10.66
CA GLY A 37 -8.82 -1.74 10.09
C GLY A 37 -9.58 -2.77 10.92
N THR A 38 -10.72 -2.39 11.52
CA THR A 38 -11.54 -3.31 12.35
C THR A 38 -12.50 -4.20 11.54
N THR A 39 -12.49 -4.08 10.21
CA THR A 39 -13.29 -4.95 9.34
C THR A 39 -12.54 -6.25 9.09
N GLU A 40 -13.15 -7.36 9.41
CA GLU A 40 -12.66 -8.68 8.99
C GLU A 40 -12.85 -8.80 7.48
N ILE A 41 -11.79 -9.16 6.76
CA ILE A 41 -11.78 -9.17 5.30
C ILE A 41 -11.02 -10.40 4.78
N ASN A 42 -11.57 -11.05 3.78
CA ASN A 42 -10.90 -12.16 3.11
C ASN A 42 -9.65 -11.66 2.38
N MET A 43 -8.54 -12.41 2.45
CA MET A 43 -7.26 -12.02 1.86
C MET A 43 -7.37 -11.80 0.34
N ILE A 44 -8.08 -12.66 -0.38
CA ILE A 44 -8.25 -12.55 -1.83
C ILE A 44 -9.08 -11.32 -2.17
N ASP A 45 -10.17 -11.08 -1.43
CA ASP A 45 -11.01 -9.90 -1.60
C ASP A 45 -10.22 -8.61 -1.32
N TYR A 46 -9.42 -8.60 -0.25
CA TYR A 46 -8.56 -7.47 0.10
C TYR A 46 -7.44 -7.23 -0.92
N SER A 47 -6.96 -8.28 -1.58
CA SER A 47 -5.91 -8.16 -2.61
C SER A 47 -6.33 -7.27 -3.78
N ASN A 48 -7.63 -7.20 -4.11
CA ASN A 48 -8.14 -6.35 -5.19
C ASN A 48 -7.73 -4.88 -5.05
N ALA A 49 -7.74 -4.35 -3.81
CA ALA A 49 -7.30 -3.00 -3.54
C ALA A 49 -5.81 -2.82 -3.87
N PHE A 50 -4.96 -3.74 -3.43
CA PHE A 50 -3.51 -3.66 -3.64
C PHE A 50 -3.11 -3.97 -5.08
N ILE A 51 -3.82 -4.84 -5.79
CA ILE A 51 -3.66 -5.05 -7.24
C ILE A 51 -3.90 -3.73 -7.98
N THR A 52 -4.97 -3.01 -7.63
CA THR A 52 -5.26 -1.70 -8.23
C THR A 52 -4.16 -0.69 -7.94
N LEU A 53 -3.62 -0.64 -6.72
CA LEU A 53 -2.51 0.25 -6.36
C LEU A 53 -1.19 -0.14 -7.05
N ALA A 54 -0.88 -1.44 -7.09
CA ALA A 54 0.31 -1.96 -7.76
C ALA A 54 0.27 -1.70 -9.27
N ASN A 55 -0.92 -1.70 -9.85
CA ASN A 55 -1.16 -1.48 -11.28
C ASN A 55 -1.56 -0.03 -11.61
N GLU A 56 -0.98 0.93 -10.87
CA GLU A 56 -1.09 2.37 -11.14
C GLU A 56 -2.53 2.93 -11.20
N GLY A 57 -3.46 2.26 -10.53
CA GLY A 57 -4.87 2.66 -10.45
C GLY A 57 -5.81 1.90 -11.38
N GLU A 58 -5.30 0.96 -12.13
CA GLU A 58 -6.08 0.05 -12.97
C GLU A 58 -6.31 -1.28 -12.24
N HIS A 59 -7.58 -1.68 -12.13
CA HIS A 59 -7.93 -2.98 -11.57
C HIS A 59 -7.84 -4.06 -12.65
N VAL A 60 -7.22 -5.17 -12.29
CA VAL A 60 -7.20 -6.41 -13.06
C VAL A 60 -7.75 -7.53 -12.17
N THR A 61 -8.67 -8.32 -12.68
CA THR A 61 -9.23 -9.46 -11.94
C THR A 61 -8.14 -10.52 -11.72
N PRO A 62 -7.85 -10.88 -10.45
CA PRO A 62 -6.91 -11.97 -10.17
C PRO A 62 -7.45 -13.29 -10.67
N HIS A 63 -6.59 -14.11 -11.26
CA HIS A 63 -6.92 -15.43 -11.78
C HIS A 63 -5.74 -16.38 -11.59
N ILE A 64 -6.02 -17.67 -11.65
CA ILE A 64 -5.02 -18.74 -11.46
C ILE A 64 -4.78 -19.48 -12.78
N ILE A 65 -5.82 -19.60 -13.61
CA ILE A 65 -5.78 -20.36 -14.86
C ILE A 65 -5.70 -19.36 -16.01
N GLU A 66 -4.57 -19.36 -16.72
CA GLU A 66 -4.39 -18.55 -17.93
C GLU A 66 -5.06 -19.18 -19.13
N LYS A 67 -4.85 -20.49 -19.32
CA LYS A 67 -5.27 -21.20 -20.52
C LYS A 67 -5.46 -22.68 -20.24
N ILE A 68 -6.45 -23.28 -20.90
CA ILE A 68 -6.70 -24.71 -20.92
C ILE A 68 -6.73 -25.16 -22.39
N THR A 69 -5.96 -26.19 -22.74
CA THR A 69 -5.98 -26.81 -24.08
C THR A 69 -6.32 -28.29 -23.98
N ASP A 70 -6.86 -28.85 -25.06
CA ASP A 70 -6.96 -30.29 -25.22
C ASP A 70 -5.64 -30.93 -25.73
N ASN A 71 -5.63 -32.24 -25.91
CA ASN A 71 -4.45 -33.00 -26.37
C ASN A 71 -4.00 -32.63 -27.80
N ASN A 72 -4.77 -31.87 -28.54
CA ASN A 72 -4.47 -31.39 -29.90
C ASN A 72 -4.14 -29.89 -29.92
N ASP A 73 -3.78 -29.32 -28.75
CA ASP A 73 -3.49 -27.89 -28.57
C ASP A 73 -4.65 -26.94 -28.89
N ARG A 74 -5.89 -27.48 -29.02
CA ARG A 74 -7.06 -26.63 -29.21
C ARG A 74 -7.39 -25.95 -27.90
N ILE A 75 -7.55 -24.60 -27.94
CA ILE A 75 -7.90 -23.78 -26.78
C ILE A 75 -9.33 -24.10 -26.36
N LEU A 76 -9.49 -24.60 -25.14
CA LEU A 76 -10.79 -24.82 -24.48
C LEU A 76 -11.19 -23.63 -23.62
N TYR A 77 -10.22 -22.95 -23.03
CA TYR A 77 -10.39 -21.74 -22.22
C TYR A 77 -9.14 -20.87 -22.32
N GLU A 78 -9.31 -19.56 -22.36
CA GLU A 78 -8.24 -18.57 -22.26
C GLU A 78 -8.77 -17.37 -21.45
N PHE A 79 -8.01 -16.97 -20.42
CA PHE A 79 -8.37 -15.81 -19.62
C PHE A 79 -8.26 -14.55 -20.48
N LYS A 80 -9.30 -13.72 -20.43
CA LYS A 80 -9.30 -12.43 -21.14
C LYS A 80 -9.00 -11.32 -20.15
N TYR A 81 -7.85 -10.72 -20.30
CA TYR A 81 -7.46 -9.56 -19.50
C TYR A 81 -8.40 -8.38 -19.77
N GLN A 82 -8.92 -7.82 -18.67
CA GLN A 82 -9.73 -6.60 -18.71
C GLN A 82 -9.19 -5.66 -17.63
N ASN A 83 -8.75 -4.48 -18.07
CA ASN A 83 -8.29 -3.42 -17.18
C ASN A 83 -9.43 -2.42 -16.98
N GLU A 84 -9.76 -2.11 -15.74
CA GLU A 84 -10.71 -1.07 -15.38
C GLU A 84 -9.98 0.06 -14.64
N LYS A 85 -10.04 1.27 -15.17
CA LYS A 85 -9.47 2.44 -14.49
C LYS A 85 -10.33 2.79 -13.27
N VAL A 86 -9.80 2.50 -12.09
CA VAL A 86 -10.48 2.71 -10.80
C VAL A 86 -9.99 3.99 -10.13
N LEU A 87 -8.68 4.25 -10.11
CA LEU A 87 -8.07 5.40 -9.47
C LEU A 87 -7.27 6.25 -10.45
N ASN A 88 -7.01 7.49 -10.05
CA ASN A 88 -6.10 8.35 -10.80
C ASN A 88 -4.65 7.97 -10.49
N LYS A 89 -3.86 7.67 -11.53
CA LYS A 89 -2.45 7.31 -11.45
C LYS A 89 -1.61 8.30 -10.60
N LYS A 90 -1.91 9.60 -10.64
CA LYS A 90 -1.21 10.62 -9.86
C LYS A 90 -1.33 10.35 -8.35
N TYR A 91 -2.55 10.10 -7.87
CA TYR A 91 -2.79 9.87 -6.45
C TYR A 91 -2.28 8.51 -5.99
N VAL A 92 -2.36 7.50 -6.85
CA VAL A 92 -1.75 6.19 -6.60
C VAL A 92 -0.23 6.32 -6.48
N TYR A 93 0.43 7.10 -7.36
CA TYR A 93 1.87 7.35 -7.27
C TYR A 93 2.27 8.01 -5.94
N ILE A 94 1.51 9.02 -5.49
CA ILE A 94 1.75 9.69 -4.20
C ILE A 94 1.61 8.67 -3.07
N LEU A 95 0.52 7.89 -3.04
CA LEU A 95 0.29 6.87 -2.02
C LEU A 95 1.38 5.79 -2.01
N ASN A 96 1.78 5.28 -3.18
CA ASN A 96 2.84 4.29 -3.30
C ASN A 96 4.16 4.81 -2.72
N ASN A 97 4.50 6.08 -2.93
CA ASN A 97 5.70 6.66 -2.32
C ASN A 97 5.54 6.83 -0.80
N LEU A 98 4.39 7.28 -0.29
CA LEU A 98 4.16 7.35 1.15
C LEU A 98 4.31 5.99 1.83
N LEU A 99 3.94 4.90 1.15
CA LEU A 99 4.10 3.54 1.68
C LEU A 99 5.55 3.07 1.73
N THR A 100 6.48 3.73 1.04
CA THR A 100 7.93 3.44 1.18
C THR A 100 8.52 4.03 2.46
N GLU A 101 7.90 5.05 3.02
CA GLU A 101 8.36 5.69 4.26
C GLU A 101 8.18 4.80 5.50
N THR A 102 7.40 3.72 5.39
CA THR A 102 7.14 2.77 6.48
C THR A 102 8.40 2.02 6.95
N TYR A 103 9.47 2.03 6.18
CA TYR A 103 10.77 1.43 6.49
C TYR A 103 11.97 2.36 6.22
N ASP A 104 11.74 3.66 5.95
CA ASP A 104 12.82 4.62 5.73
C ASP A 104 13.39 5.14 7.06
N TYR A 105 14.70 5.01 7.24
CA TYR A 105 15.42 5.51 8.41
C TYR A 105 15.30 7.04 8.60
N LYS A 106 15.11 7.79 7.53
CA LYS A 106 14.93 9.25 7.59
C LYS A 106 13.68 9.66 8.36
N MET A 107 12.71 8.75 8.49
CA MET A 107 11.48 8.98 9.24
C MET A 107 11.65 8.83 10.75
N ILE A 108 12.78 8.27 11.23
CA ILE A 108 13.08 8.18 12.66
C ILE A 108 13.25 9.60 13.22
N GLY A 109 12.59 9.89 14.33
CA GLY A 109 12.53 11.24 14.93
C GLY A 109 11.28 12.03 14.53
N TYR A 110 10.64 11.70 13.40
CA TYR A 110 9.33 12.25 13.02
C TYR A 110 8.20 11.30 13.37
N THR A 111 8.44 10.00 13.20
CA THR A 111 7.47 8.94 13.52
C THR A 111 8.21 7.66 13.93
N SER A 112 7.46 6.61 14.24
CA SER A 112 7.99 5.25 14.46
C SER A 112 7.62 4.37 13.26
N PRO A 113 8.48 4.29 12.24
CA PRO A 113 8.18 3.48 11.06
C PRO A 113 7.98 2.02 11.43
N THR A 114 6.87 1.44 10.98
CA THR A 114 6.41 0.13 11.49
C THR A 114 7.19 -1.07 10.91
N LEU A 115 7.98 -0.84 9.86
CA LEU A 115 8.70 -1.88 9.11
C LEU A 115 10.22 -1.75 9.18
N MET A 116 10.76 -0.98 10.13
CA MET A 116 12.22 -0.81 10.31
C MET A 116 12.96 -2.15 10.49
N SER A 117 12.28 -3.16 11.05
CA SER A 117 12.89 -4.48 11.29
C SER A 117 13.25 -5.24 10.01
N ILE A 118 12.79 -4.80 8.84
CA ILE A 118 13.07 -5.41 7.54
C ILE A 118 13.75 -4.44 6.56
N SER A 119 14.02 -3.21 6.96
CA SER A 119 14.60 -2.18 6.07
C SER A 119 15.90 -2.66 5.41
N ASN A 120 16.80 -3.29 6.19
CA ASN A 120 18.07 -3.81 5.68
C ASN A 120 17.96 -5.10 4.84
N ASP A 121 16.81 -5.75 4.85
CA ASP A 121 16.59 -6.96 4.04
C ASP A 121 16.24 -6.60 2.58
N LEU A 122 15.71 -5.39 2.34
CA LEU A 122 15.14 -5.01 1.06
C LEU A 122 16.23 -4.62 0.06
N ASP A 123 16.18 -5.23 -1.11
CA ASP A 123 17.12 -4.99 -2.23
C ASP A 123 16.55 -4.04 -3.29
N SER A 124 15.28 -3.68 -3.17
CA SER A 124 14.52 -2.86 -4.12
C SER A 124 13.50 -1.99 -3.38
N LYS A 125 12.89 -1.06 -4.10
CA LYS A 125 11.82 -0.21 -3.58
C LYS A 125 10.48 -0.94 -3.62
N TYR A 126 9.77 -0.94 -2.50
CA TYR A 126 8.45 -1.56 -2.34
C TYR A 126 7.52 -0.60 -1.60
N ALA A 127 6.25 -0.55 -1.99
CA ALA A 127 5.19 0.01 -1.18
C ALA A 127 4.75 -1.06 -0.17
N VAL A 128 4.93 -0.82 1.14
CA VAL A 128 4.64 -1.85 2.15
C VAL A 128 3.75 -1.30 3.26
N LYS A 129 2.76 -2.10 3.66
CA LYS A 129 1.85 -1.80 4.76
C LYS A 129 1.76 -2.96 5.72
N SER A 130 1.92 -2.70 7.02
CA SER A 130 1.67 -3.68 8.09
C SER A 130 0.34 -3.44 8.76
N GLY A 131 -0.27 -4.52 9.25
CA GLY A 131 -1.42 -4.53 10.13
C GLY A 131 -1.13 -5.37 11.37
N SER A 132 -1.70 -5.01 12.51
CA SER A 132 -1.61 -5.80 13.73
C SER A 132 -2.82 -5.56 14.60
N THR A 133 -3.38 -6.65 15.12
CA THR A 133 -4.39 -6.68 16.18
C THR A 133 -3.87 -7.53 17.34
N GLU A 134 -4.70 -7.85 18.32
CA GLU A 134 -4.36 -8.82 19.34
C GLU A 134 -4.37 -10.26 18.82
N THR A 135 -5.07 -10.51 17.69
CA THR A 135 -5.39 -11.84 17.16
C THR A 135 -4.70 -12.15 15.84
N ASP A 136 -4.17 -11.13 15.12
CA ASP A 136 -3.52 -11.34 13.84
C ASP A 136 -2.47 -10.30 13.48
N TYR A 137 -1.62 -10.66 12.51
CA TYR A 137 -0.61 -9.81 11.92
C TYR A 137 -0.66 -9.88 10.39
N TRP A 138 -0.52 -8.72 9.74
CA TRP A 138 -0.49 -8.58 8.30
C TRP A 138 0.79 -7.89 7.83
N THR A 139 1.32 -8.31 6.70
CA THR A 139 2.30 -7.55 5.92
C THR A 139 1.95 -7.70 4.46
N ILE A 140 1.71 -6.58 3.81
CA ILE A 140 1.32 -6.50 2.40
C ILE A 140 2.31 -5.56 1.74
N GLY A 141 2.93 -5.99 0.65
CA GLY A 141 3.85 -5.13 -0.06
C GLY A 141 3.95 -5.49 -1.53
N TYR A 142 4.26 -4.51 -2.35
CA TYR A 142 4.27 -4.64 -3.81
C TYR A 142 5.21 -3.63 -4.48
N ASN A 143 5.55 -3.94 -5.69
CA ASN A 143 6.12 -3.06 -6.70
C ASN A 143 5.41 -3.32 -8.04
N LYS A 144 5.96 -2.88 -9.16
CA LYS A 144 5.38 -3.13 -10.50
C LYS A 144 5.27 -4.61 -10.88
N ASN A 145 6.10 -5.47 -10.30
CA ASN A 145 6.26 -6.86 -10.75
C ASN A 145 5.56 -7.85 -9.82
N TYR A 146 5.47 -7.54 -8.52
CA TYR A 146 4.99 -8.49 -7.52
C TYR A 146 4.14 -7.79 -6.47
N LEU A 147 3.07 -8.47 -6.09
CA LEU A 147 2.30 -8.22 -4.90
C LEU A 147 2.38 -9.46 -4.02
N MET A 148 2.78 -9.27 -2.76
CA MET A 148 2.80 -10.36 -1.79
C MET A 148 2.09 -9.92 -0.52
N MET A 149 1.21 -10.79 -0.03
CA MET A 149 0.49 -10.64 1.22
C MET A 149 0.84 -11.79 2.15
N VAL A 150 1.10 -11.48 3.40
CA VAL A 150 1.35 -12.47 4.47
C VAL A 150 0.44 -12.15 5.64
N TRP A 151 -0.30 -13.14 6.07
CA TRP A 151 -1.12 -13.12 7.25
C TRP A 151 -0.66 -14.19 8.24
N ALA A 152 -0.73 -13.90 9.51
CA ALA A 152 -0.55 -14.85 10.58
C ALA A 152 -1.54 -14.55 11.71
N GLY A 153 -2.29 -15.54 12.10
CA GLY A 153 -3.32 -15.47 13.13
C GLY A 153 -3.76 -16.87 13.56
N ASN A 154 -4.79 -16.94 14.38
CA ASN A 154 -5.41 -18.19 14.79
C ASN A 154 -6.85 -18.25 14.23
N ASP A 155 -7.27 -19.42 13.75
CA ASP A 155 -8.60 -19.62 13.17
C ASP A 155 -9.72 -19.37 14.17
N ASP A 156 -9.45 -19.65 15.45
CA ASP A 156 -10.38 -19.42 16.58
C ASP A 156 -10.35 -17.99 17.11
N ASN A 157 -9.65 -17.08 16.42
CA ASN A 157 -9.46 -15.68 16.84
C ASN A 157 -8.78 -15.51 18.20
N ASP A 158 -7.99 -16.49 18.60
CA ASP A 158 -7.17 -16.47 19.82
C ASP A 158 -6.04 -15.44 19.70
N LYS A 159 -5.59 -14.92 20.84
CA LYS A 159 -4.51 -13.93 20.88
C LYS A 159 -3.20 -14.50 20.36
N VAL A 160 -2.56 -13.75 19.47
CA VAL A 160 -1.23 -14.05 18.95
C VAL A 160 -0.18 -13.62 19.98
N LYS A 161 0.85 -14.44 20.20
CA LYS A 161 1.92 -14.11 21.17
C LYS A 161 2.73 -12.90 20.68
N ALA A 162 2.99 -11.95 21.57
CA ALA A 162 3.72 -10.71 21.24
C ALA A 162 5.10 -10.96 20.59
N ARG A 163 5.78 -12.09 20.95
CA ARG A 163 7.05 -12.51 20.32
C ARG A 163 6.94 -12.73 18.81
N ASP A 164 5.74 -13.03 18.31
CA ASP A 164 5.47 -13.35 16.91
C ASP A 164 5.09 -12.12 16.08
N SER A 165 5.06 -10.93 16.72
CA SER A 165 4.67 -9.66 16.09
C SER A 165 5.48 -9.26 14.85
N LYS A 166 6.64 -9.86 14.63
CA LYS A 166 7.50 -9.61 13.46
C LYS A 166 7.46 -10.72 12.41
N ILE A 167 6.67 -11.78 12.63
CA ILE A 167 6.73 -13.00 11.80
C ILE A 167 6.32 -12.70 10.36
N THR A 168 5.20 -12.01 10.14
CA THR A 168 4.73 -11.67 8.78
C THR A 168 5.70 -10.77 8.03
N LYS A 169 6.32 -9.81 8.72
CA LYS A 169 7.34 -8.92 8.16
C LYS A 169 8.57 -9.70 7.70
N LYS A 170 9.08 -10.62 8.53
CA LYS A 170 10.23 -11.45 8.20
C LYS A 170 9.95 -12.43 7.07
N ILE A 171 8.78 -13.11 7.08
CA ILE A 171 8.38 -13.99 5.99
C ILE A 171 8.30 -13.19 4.70
N TRP A 172 7.62 -12.04 4.72
CA TRP A 172 7.47 -11.17 3.57
C TRP A 172 8.84 -10.74 3.00
N SER A 173 9.71 -10.13 3.82
CA SER A 173 11.01 -9.62 3.36
C SER A 173 11.91 -10.74 2.83
N LYS A 174 12.02 -11.86 3.55
CA LYS A 174 12.86 -12.99 3.14
C LYS A 174 12.35 -13.73 1.90
N THR A 175 11.06 -13.69 1.63
CA THR A 175 10.48 -14.30 0.44
C THR A 175 10.62 -13.38 -0.77
N ILE A 176 10.20 -12.11 -0.66
CA ILE A 176 10.21 -11.19 -1.79
C ILE A 176 11.63 -10.95 -2.34
N THR A 177 12.64 -10.90 -1.48
CA THR A 177 14.03 -10.70 -1.87
C THR A 177 14.68 -11.94 -2.50
N LYS A 178 14.07 -13.13 -2.32
CA LYS A 178 14.49 -14.36 -3.01
C LYS A 178 13.91 -14.49 -4.41
N ILE A 179 12.86 -13.80 -4.71
CA ILE A 179 12.26 -13.75 -6.05
C ILE A 179 13.20 -12.90 -6.92
N LYS A 180 14.03 -13.58 -7.72
CA LYS A 180 14.95 -12.90 -8.62
C LYS A 180 14.15 -12.18 -9.71
N THR A 181 14.14 -10.85 -9.67
CA THR A 181 13.65 -10.03 -10.77
C THR A 181 14.85 -9.46 -11.52
N ASN A 182 14.83 -9.52 -12.84
CA ASN A 182 15.88 -8.89 -13.66
C ASN A 182 15.76 -7.36 -13.66
N LYS A 183 14.74 -6.81 -13.03
CA LYS A 183 14.43 -5.38 -13.07
C LYS A 183 14.00 -4.86 -11.71
N LYS A 184 14.76 -3.91 -11.18
CA LYS A 184 14.42 -3.13 -9.97
C LYS A 184 13.54 -1.94 -10.38
N GLU A 185 12.36 -2.19 -10.93
CA GLU A 185 11.51 -1.14 -11.47
C GLU A 185 10.63 -0.53 -10.38
N TRP A 186 10.73 0.77 -10.23
CA TRP A 186 9.76 1.58 -9.52
C TRP A 186 8.84 2.32 -10.52
N TYR A 187 7.81 2.93 -10.03
CA TYR A 187 6.86 3.70 -10.83
C TYR A 187 7.48 5.00 -11.33
N GLU A 188 7.20 5.34 -12.58
CA GLU A 188 7.58 6.63 -13.15
C GLU A 188 6.72 7.75 -12.57
N ILE A 189 7.30 8.93 -12.43
CA ILE A 189 6.58 10.12 -11.94
C ILE A 189 5.55 10.55 -12.98
N PRO A 190 4.24 10.50 -12.67
CA PRO A 190 3.21 10.91 -13.62
C PRO A 190 3.29 12.40 -13.94
N LYS A 191 2.90 12.77 -15.17
CA LYS A 191 2.75 14.19 -15.56
C LYS A 191 1.81 14.92 -14.59
N GLY A 192 2.24 16.07 -14.07
CA GLY A 192 1.48 16.88 -13.11
C GLY A 192 1.71 16.48 -11.65
N ILE A 193 2.70 15.64 -11.38
CA ILE A 193 3.27 15.43 -10.04
C ILE A 193 4.57 16.21 -9.93
N THR A 194 4.80 16.80 -8.77
CA THR A 194 6.03 17.50 -8.38
C THR A 194 6.51 16.97 -7.03
N ALA A 195 7.77 17.23 -6.70
CA ALA A 195 8.38 16.88 -5.42
C ALA A 195 8.71 18.15 -4.64
N SER A 196 8.50 18.11 -3.33
CA SER A 196 8.95 19.16 -2.41
C SER A 196 9.60 18.55 -1.18
N SER A 197 10.62 19.20 -0.66
CA SER A 197 11.28 18.83 0.60
C SER A 197 10.57 19.50 1.76
N ILE A 198 10.13 18.71 2.74
CA ILE A 198 9.29 19.22 3.83
C ILE A 198 9.78 18.78 5.22
N ASN A 199 9.33 19.51 6.22
CA ASN A 199 9.30 19.02 7.59
C ASN A 199 8.03 18.15 7.77
N PRO A 200 8.12 16.84 8.02
CA PRO A 200 6.94 15.97 8.15
C PRO A 200 6.01 16.31 9.32
N LEU A 201 6.49 17.06 10.32
CA LEU A 201 5.67 17.45 11.48
C LEU A 201 4.80 18.67 11.19
N THR A 202 5.30 19.61 10.39
CA THR A 202 4.57 20.86 10.09
C THR A 202 3.94 20.88 8.70
N GLY A 203 4.46 20.06 7.79
CA GLY A 203 4.07 20.06 6.37
C GLY A 203 4.68 21.23 5.58
N GLU A 204 5.46 22.11 6.22
CA GLU A 204 6.08 23.25 5.56
C GLU A 204 7.33 22.85 4.79
N TYR A 205 7.69 23.64 3.78
CA TYR A 205 8.96 23.49 3.09
C TYR A 205 10.14 23.53 4.09
N LYS A 206 11.07 22.60 3.91
CA LYS A 206 12.30 22.51 4.68
C LYS A 206 13.45 22.10 3.78
N GLU A 207 14.47 22.92 3.68
CA GLU A 207 15.70 22.54 3.02
C GLU A 207 16.30 21.28 3.69
N ASN A 208 16.70 20.30 2.89
CA ASN A 208 17.19 19.01 3.38
C ASN A 208 16.17 18.24 4.28
N GLY A 209 14.88 18.47 4.09
CA GLY A 209 13.80 17.74 4.74
C GLY A 209 13.52 16.38 4.07
N ILE A 210 12.33 15.86 4.30
CA ILE A 210 11.85 14.65 3.64
C ILE A 210 11.21 15.02 2.31
N VAL A 211 11.59 14.32 1.24
CA VAL A 211 11.02 14.56 -0.10
C VAL A 211 9.66 13.89 -0.19
N CYS A 212 8.62 14.68 -0.39
CA CYS A 212 7.26 14.22 -0.62
C CYS A 212 6.76 14.63 -2.00
N PHE A 213 5.80 13.90 -2.53
CA PHE A 213 5.21 14.14 -3.84
C PHE A 213 3.83 14.76 -3.72
N TYR A 214 3.53 15.70 -4.62
CA TYR A 214 2.31 16.50 -4.62
C TYR A 214 1.73 16.59 -6.03
N GLU A 215 0.45 16.79 -6.15
CA GLU A 215 -0.11 17.30 -7.40
C GLU A 215 0.42 18.73 -7.60
N LYS A 216 0.92 19.02 -8.79
CA LYS A 216 1.52 20.33 -9.11
C LYS A 216 0.56 21.48 -8.76
N GLY A 217 1.04 22.42 -7.97
CA GLY A 217 0.29 23.56 -7.46
C GLY A 217 -0.32 23.34 -6.06
N THR A 218 -0.11 22.14 -5.44
CA THR A 218 -0.53 21.85 -4.06
C THR A 218 0.67 21.63 -3.12
N GLU A 219 1.89 21.69 -3.65
CA GLU A 219 3.12 21.59 -2.88
C GLU A 219 3.33 22.82 -1.97
N PRO A 220 3.94 22.65 -0.79
CA PRO A 220 4.33 23.77 0.06
C PRO A 220 5.34 24.65 -0.68
N ASN A 221 5.08 25.96 -0.69
CA ASN A 221 5.98 26.95 -1.29
C ASN A 221 7.18 27.21 -0.39
N TYR A 222 8.33 27.48 -1.01
CA TYR A 222 9.44 28.13 -0.32
C TYR A 222 8.97 29.50 0.14
N ILE A 223 8.90 29.70 1.46
CA ILE A 223 8.67 31.03 2.04
C ILE A 223 10.05 31.56 2.40
N ASP A 224 10.54 32.51 1.62
CA ASP A 224 11.71 33.29 2.01
C ASP A 224 11.33 34.18 3.22
N LYS A 225 11.70 33.75 4.41
CA LYS A 225 11.43 34.48 5.66
C LYS A 225 12.20 35.82 5.77
N TYR A 226 13.05 36.12 4.80
CA TYR A 226 13.93 37.30 4.79
C TYR A 226 13.64 38.26 3.63
N SER A 227 12.68 37.95 2.76
CA SER A 227 12.20 38.88 1.76
C SER A 227 11.05 39.73 2.33
N ASN A 228 11.42 40.77 3.08
CA ASN A 228 10.61 41.94 3.37
C ASN A 228 11.14 43.12 2.62
#